data_8e9f11f6a1f7b53ab3064e85f6837240
#
_entry.id   8e9f11f6a1f7b53ab3064e85f6837240
#
_cell.length_a   1.000
_cell.length_b   1.000
_cell.length_c   1.000
_cell.angle_alpha   90.00
_cell.angle_beta   90.00
_cell.angle_gamma   90.00
#
_symmetry.space_group_name_H-M   'P 1'
#
loop_
_entity.id
_entity.type
_entity.pdbx_description
1 polymer ?
#
loop_
_entity_poly.entity_id
_entity_poly.type
_entity_poly.pdbx_seq_one_letter_code
_entity_poly.pdbx_strand_id
1 'polypeptide(L)'
;MRDKMKLKASNLLGQEQIDLLISRGLNLVWFPKELEVIYRDQYRNEAAHEFRYRAPIILGLYLFLSFGTYQVLSPALRLEWGAYYGWVGIIILLAWLLAFVPIMNKWFDHYVCLGSMGAVAITFTLINVLEQGQHNVLFHAAMMYTVVIIYGFVGMRFYTAILAGWCGGLVGVIASKLLSGDI
;
A
#
# COMPACT_ATOMS: atom_id res chain seq x y z
N MET A 1 24.92 -2.29 -3.15
CA MET A 1 23.89 -1.31 -3.49
C MET A 1 24.43 0.12 -3.49
N ARG A 2 24.89 0.65 -2.37
CA ARG A 2 25.50 2.00 -2.25
C ARG A 2 26.58 2.29 -3.29
N ASP A 3 27.43 1.32 -3.61
CA ASP A 3 28.55 1.52 -4.51
C ASP A 3 28.15 1.65 -6.00
N LYS A 4 27.13 0.90 -6.45
CA LYS A 4 26.60 1.03 -7.83
C LYS A 4 25.89 2.38 -8.03
N MET A 5 25.25 2.89 -6.99
CA MET A 5 24.58 4.20 -7.02
C MET A 5 25.63 5.32 -7.03
N LYS A 6 26.69 5.21 -6.23
CA LYS A 6 27.80 6.14 -6.23
C LYS A 6 28.50 6.16 -7.59
N LEU A 7 28.75 5.01 -8.21
CA LEU A 7 29.41 4.91 -9.52
C LEU A 7 28.56 5.55 -10.64
N LYS A 8 27.25 5.36 -10.62
CA LYS A 8 26.33 5.92 -11.62
C LYS A 8 26.11 7.42 -11.41
N ALA A 9 26.06 7.86 -10.17
CA ALA A 9 25.97 9.27 -9.81
C ALA A 9 27.28 10.01 -10.08
N SER A 10 28.46 9.41 -9.85
CA SER A 10 29.77 10.01 -10.14
C SER A 10 30.01 10.20 -11.64
N ASN A 11 29.38 9.38 -12.49
CA ASN A 11 29.48 9.52 -13.95
C ASN A 11 28.59 10.65 -14.51
N LEU A 12 27.60 11.11 -13.74
CA LEU A 12 26.64 12.14 -14.16
C LEU A 12 26.88 13.49 -13.47
N LEU A 13 27.38 13.44 -12.24
CA LEU A 13 27.70 14.62 -11.45
C LEU A 13 29.16 14.53 -11.06
N GLY A 14 29.93 15.59 -11.26
CA GLY A 14 31.31 15.64 -10.77
C GLY A 14 31.35 15.33 -9.27
N GLN A 15 32.44 14.68 -8.84
CA GLN A 15 32.63 14.23 -7.44
C GLN A 15 32.37 15.39 -6.44
N GLU A 16 32.76 16.61 -6.81
CA GLU A 16 32.54 17.82 -6.01
C GLU A 16 31.05 18.13 -5.77
N GLN A 17 30.19 17.88 -6.76
CA GLN A 17 28.75 18.11 -6.60
C GLN A 17 28.13 17.09 -5.66
N ILE A 18 28.62 15.83 -5.69
CA ILE A 18 28.17 14.79 -4.76
C ILE A 18 28.59 15.12 -3.33
N ASP A 19 29.81 15.54 -3.12
CA ASP A 19 30.32 15.91 -1.80
C ASP A 19 29.60 17.15 -1.26
N LEU A 20 29.26 18.08 -2.12
CA LEU A 20 28.47 19.28 -1.77
C LEU A 20 27.02 18.90 -1.42
N LEU A 21 26.43 17.91 -2.08
CA LEU A 21 25.09 17.37 -1.75
C LEU A 21 25.13 16.62 -0.40
N ILE A 22 26.18 15.85 -0.15
CA ILE A 22 26.36 15.13 1.11
C ILE A 22 26.61 16.11 2.26
N SER A 23 27.39 17.17 2.05
CA SER A 23 27.69 18.17 3.08
C SER A 23 26.49 19.04 3.48
N ARG A 24 25.53 19.23 2.57
CA ARG A 24 24.26 19.94 2.83
C ARG A 24 23.27 19.11 3.67
N GLY A 25 23.53 17.82 3.86
CA GLY A 25 22.78 16.95 4.77
C GLY A 25 21.29 16.89 4.53
N LEU A 26 20.53 16.67 5.60
CA LEU A 26 19.06 16.52 5.58
C LEU A 26 18.30 17.81 5.18
N ASN A 27 18.97 18.92 4.96
CA ASN A 27 18.34 20.14 4.47
C ASN A 27 17.96 20.08 2.99
N LEU A 28 18.44 19.07 2.26
CA LEU A 28 18.00 18.79 0.89
C LEU A 28 16.75 17.91 0.91
N VAL A 29 15.60 18.52 1.09
CA VAL A 29 14.30 17.87 0.93
C VAL A 29 14.06 17.49 -0.55
N TRP A 30 14.80 18.10 -1.49
CA TRP A 30 14.66 17.91 -2.93
C TRP A 30 16.00 17.54 -3.56
N PHE A 31 16.04 16.36 -4.19
CA PHE A 31 17.19 15.97 -5.00
C PHE A 31 17.17 16.70 -6.36
N PRO A 32 18.35 16.99 -6.96
CA PRO A 32 18.42 17.38 -8.37
C PRO A 32 17.67 16.39 -9.26
N LYS A 33 16.97 16.90 -10.27
CA LYS A 33 16.07 16.08 -11.10
C LYS A 33 16.75 14.84 -11.69
N GLU A 34 18.00 14.97 -12.11
CA GLU A 34 18.80 13.87 -12.66
C GLU A 34 19.02 12.73 -11.65
N LEU A 35 19.33 13.08 -10.41
CA LEU A 35 19.52 12.10 -9.32
C LEU A 35 18.18 11.47 -8.91
N GLU A 36 17.12 12.24 -8.91
CA GLU A 36 15.80 11.73 -8.55
C GLU A 36 15.32 10.68 -9.55
N VAL A 37 15.54 10.85 -10.85
CA VAL A 37 15.17 9.87 -11.88
C VAL A 37 15.92 8.55 -11.65
N ILE A 38 17.24 8.60 -11.43
CA ILE A 38 18.06 7.41 -11.20
C ILE A 38 17.62 6.70 -9.91
N TYR A 39 17.46 7.47 -8.84
CA TYR A 39 17.01 6.95 -7.55
C TYR A 39 15.64 6.28 -7.68
N ARG A 40 14.72 6.91 -8.38
CA ARG A 40 13.36 6.41 -8.57
C ARG A 40 13.31 5.09 -9.34
N ASP A 41 14.10 4.98 -10.42
CA ASP A 41 14.14 3.74 -11.21
C ASP A 41 14.77 2.59 -10.41
N GLN A 42 15.84 2.86 -9.67
CA GLN A 42 16.48 1.87 -8.82
C GLN A 42 15.56 1.46 -7.68
N TYR A 43 14.96 2.43 -6.99
CA TYR A 43 14.01 2.19 -5.92
C TYR A 43 12.83 1.29 -6.37
N ARG A 44 12.25 1.56 -7.53
CA ARG A 44 11.12 0.76 -8.05
C ARG A 44 11.50 -0.69 -8.30
N ASN A 45 12.65 -0.94 -8.88
CA ASN A 45 13.13 -2.29 -9.13
C ASN A 45 13.40 -3.05 -7.82
N GLU A 46 13.99 -2.40 -6.85
CA GLU A 46 14.27 -2.99 -5.54
C GLU A 46 12.99 -3.19 -4.73
N ALA A 47 12.12 -2.18 -4.68
CA ALA A 47 10.83 -2.28 -4.01
C ALA A 47 9.96 -3.41 -4.60
N ALA A 48 9.92 -3.55 -5.93
CA ALA A 48 9.22 -4.65 -6.57
C ALA A 48 9.85 -6.01 -6.22
N HIS A 49 11.19 -6.08 -6.16
CA HIS A 49 11.87 -7.30 -5.75
C HIS A 49 11.60 -7.66 -4.29
N GLU A 50 11.69 -6.71 -3.37
CA GLU A 50 11.37 -6.93 -1.97
C GLU A 50 9.89 -7.30 -1.77
N PHE A 51 9.00 -6.67 -2.52
CA PHE A 51 7.57 -6.94 -2.45
C PHE A 51 7.21 -8.39 -2.79
N ARG A 52 7.97 -9.05 -3.68
CA ARG A 52 7.78 -10.49 -3.98
C ARG A 52 7.89 -11.37 -2.73
N TYR A 53 8.73 -11.01 -1.79
CA TYR A 53 8.92 -11.75 -0.54
C TYR A 53 7.99 -11.26 0.58
N ARG A 54 7.62 -9.98 0.58
CA ARG A 54 6.71 -9.40 1.57
C ARG A 54 5.26 -9.72 1.29
N ALA A 55 4.85 -9.78 0.03
CA ALA A 55 3.45 -10.03 -0.35
C ALA A 55 2.88 -11.37 0.15
N PRO A 56 3.62 -12.51 0.14
CA PRO A 56 3.14 -13.73 0.78
C PRO A 56 2.88 -13.58 2.29
N ILE A 57 3.70 -12.78 2.98
CA ILE A 57 3.51 -12.50 4.41
C ILE A 57 2.24 -11.66 4.60
N ILE A 58 2.06 -10.63 3.77
CA ILE A 58 0.84 -9.80 3.76
C ILE A 58 -0.38 -10.67 3.51
N LEU A 59 -0.32 -11.56 2.51
CA LEU A 59 -1.41 -12.47 2.20
C LEU A 59 -1.70 -13.44 3.34
N GLY A 60 -0.66 -13.98 3.99
CA GLY A 60 -0.80 -14.85 5.16
C GLY A 60 -1.45 -14.14 6.34
N LEU A 61 -1.02 -12.91 6.66
CA LEU A 61 -1.64 -12.08 7.70
C LEU A 61 -3.09 -11.75 7.36
N TYR A 62 -3.34 -11.37 6.10
CA TYR A 62 -4.69 -11.12 5.61
C TYR A 62 -5.60 -12.35 5.79
N LEU A 63 -5.17 -13.55 5.38
CA LEU A 63 -5.94 -14.78 5.53
C LEU A 63 -6.17 -15.15 7.01
N PHE A 64 -5.17 -14.97 7.85
CA PHE A 64 -5.27 -15.22 9.29
C PHE A 64 -6.31 -14.30 9.94
N LEU A 65 -6.24 -13.00 9.66
CA LEU A 65 -7.20 -12.01 10.19
C LEU A 65 -8.61 -12.23 9.61
N SER A 66 -8.69 -12.58 8.32
CA SER A 66 -9.93 -12.91 7.65
C SER A 66 -10.62 -14.11 8.31
N PHE A 67 -9.87 -15.15 8.59
CA PHE A 67 -10.39 -16.34 9.26
C PHE A 67 -10.86 -16.02 10.69
N GLY A 68 -10.06 -15.27 11.45
CA GLY A 68 -10.44 -14.84 12.80
C GLY A 68 -11.75 -14.05 12.82
N THR A 69 -11.87 -13.08 11.90
CA THR A 69 -13.09 -12.26 11.76
C THR A 69 -14.29 -13.12 11.36
N TYR A 70 -14.12 -14.04 10.42
CA TYR A 70 -15.19 -14.95 9.98
C TYR A 70 -15.76 -15.79 11.12
N GLN A 71 -14.93 -16.23 12.06
CA GLN A 71 -15.38 -17.04 13.22
C GLN A 71 -16.27 -16.25 14.20
N VAL A 72 -16.00 -14.96 14.34
CA VAL A 72 -16.70 -14.09 15.30
C VAL A 72 -18.00 -13.51 14.71
N LEU A 73 -18.07 -13.41 13.36
CA LEU A 73 -19.25 -12.86 12.67
C LEU A 73 -20.48 -13.76 12.79
N SER A 74 -21.65 -13.12 12.92
CA SER A 74 -22.94 -13.82 12.85
C SER A 74 -23.11 -14.51 11.50
N PRO A 75 -23.78 -15.68 11.43
CA PRO A 75 -23.95 -16.42 10.17
C PRO A 75 -24.59 -15.60 9.05
N ALA A 76 -25.48 -14.67 9.37
CA ALA A 76 -26.17 -13.81 8.40
C ALA A 76 -25.21 -12.87 7.65
N LEU A 77 -24.16 -12.38 8.33
CA LEU A 77 -23.21 -11.42 7.76
C LEU A 77 -22.00 -12.09 7.07
N ARG A 78 -21.82 -13.39 7.26
CA ARG A 78 -20.64 -14.11 6.73
C ARG A 78 -20.56 -14.09 5.20
N LEU A 79 -21.69 -14.15 4.51
CA LEU A 79 -21.71 -14.16 3.05
C LEU A 79 -21.29 -12.81 2.47
N GLU A 80 -21.90 -11.74 2.99
CA GLU A 80 -21.57 -10.37 2.57
C GLU A 80 -20.13 -10.04 2.88
N TRP A 81 -19.69 -10.32 4.09
CA TRP A 81 -18.32 -10.14 4.50
C TRP A 81 -17.35 -10.88 3.59
N GLY A 82 -17.60 -12.16 3.28
CA GLY A 82 -16.77 -12.96 2.40
C GLY A 82 -16.69 -12.41 0.98
N ALA A 83 -17.81 -11.91 0.45
CA ALA A 83 -17.85 -11.30 -0.87
C ALA A 83 -16.98 -10.04 -0.94
N TYR A 84 -17.13 -9.09 -0.02
CA TYR A 84 -16.34 -7.84 -0.02
C TYR A 84 -14.87 -8.10 0.32
N TYR A 85 -14.61 -8.89 1.36
CA TYR A 85 -13.24 -9.14 1.80
C TYR A 85 -12.46 -10.02 0.82
N GLY A 86 -13.14 -10.88 0.07
CA GLY A 86 -12.54 -11.65 -1.02
C GLY A 86 -11.87 -10.77 -2.07
N TRP A 87 -12.45 -9.62 -2.39
CA TRP A 87 -11.86 -8.65 -3.32
C TRP A 87 -10.51 -8.10 -2.83
N VAL A 88 -10.37 -7.86 -1.53
CA VAL A 88 -9.08 -7.43 -0.95
C VAL A 88 -8.00 -8.49 -1.18
N GLY A 89 -8.33 -9.76 -0.97
CA GLY A 89 -7.42 -10.88 -1.26
C GLY A 89 -7.01 -10.94 -2.73
N ILE A 90 -7.97 -10.75 -3.64
CA ILE A 90 -7.70 -10.69 -5.08
C ILE A 90 -6.77 -9.53 -5.43
N ILE A 91 -6.99 -8.35 -4.85
CA ILE A 91 -6.11 -7.17 -5.04
C ILE A 91 -4.67 -7.47 -4.60
N ILE A 92 -4.50 -8.07 -3.42
CA ILE A 92 -3.17 -8.44 -2.90
C ILE A 92 -2.51 -9.46 -3.84
N LEU A 93 -3.24 -10.49 -4.27
CA LEU A 93 -2.75 -11.52 -5.17
C LEU A 93 -2.33 -10.94 -6.53
N LEU A 94 -3.15 -10.08 -7.11
CA LEU A 94 -2.86 -9.43 -8.38
C LEU A 94 -1.62 -8.53 -8.27
N ALA A 95 -1.52 -7.73 -7.21
CA ALA A 95 -0.35 -6.89 -6.97
C ALA A 95 0.92 -7.74 -6.84
N TRP A 96 0.84 -8.87 -6.14
CA TRP A 96 1.94 -9.82 -6.02
C TRP A 96 2.35 -10.43 -7.36
N LEU A 97 1.40 -10.89 -8.17
CA LEU A 97 1.67 -11.44 -9.50
C LEU A 97 2.30 -10.39 -10.44
N LEU A 98 1.82 -9.15 -10.40
CA LEU A 98 2.39 -8.05 -11.19
C LEU A 98 3.86 -7.76 -10.84
N ALA A 99 4.27 -7.97 -9.59
CA ALA A 99 5.65 -7.78 -9.18
C ALA A 99 6.63 -8.76 -9.84
N PHE A 100 6.17 -9.90 -10.39
CA PHE A 100 7.02 -10.84 -11.15
C PHE A 100 7.22 -10.41 -12.60
N VAL A 101 6.45 -9.48 -13.11
CA VAL A 101 6.53 -9.01 -14.49
C VAL A 101 7.48 -7.82 -14.59
N PRO A 102 8.69 -7.96 -15.20
CA PRO A 102 9.72 -6.91 -15.19
C PRO A 102 9.24 -5.57 -15.77
N ILE A 103 8.37 -5.60 -16.78
CA ILE A 103 7.83 -4.40 -17.40
C ILE A 103 6.94 -3.61 -16.43
N MET A 104 6.32 -4.28 -15.46
CA MET A 104 5.46 -3.69 -14.45
C MET A 104 6.23 -3.02 -13.31
N ASN A 105 7.54 -3.29 -13.16
CA ASN A 105 8.36 -2.62 -12.15
C ASN A 105 8.37 -1.10 -12.32
N LYS A 106 8.26 -0.60 -13.55
CA LYS A 106 8.16 0.84 -13.83
C LYS A 106 6.88 1.47 -13.24
N TRP A 107 5.83 0.67 -13.09
CA TRP A 107 4.53 1.08 -12.59
C TRP A 107 4.29 0.65 -11.13
N PHE A 108 5.33 0.17 -10.45
CA PHE A 108 5.23 -0.36 -9.07
C PHE A 108 4.47 0.59 -8.15
N ASP A 109 4.91 1.84 -8.04
CA ASP A 109 4.27 2.84 -7.17
C ASP A 109 2.77 3.02 -7.48
N HIS A 110 2.40 2.95 -8.76
CA HIS A 110 1.02 3.20 -9.20
C HIS A 110 0.09 2.02 -8.86
N TYR A 111 0.45 0.80 -9.24
CA TYR A 111 -0.44 -0.33 -9.02
C TYR A 111 -0.53 -0.72 -7.54
N VAL A 112 0.55 -0.54 -6.78
CA VAL A 112 0.54 -0.78 -5.33
C VAL A 112 -0.24 0.32 -4.61
N CYS A 113 -0.11 1.58 -5.02
CA CYS A 113 -0.90 2.68 -4.48
C CYS A 113 -2.40 2.46 -4.76
N LEU A 114 -2.77 2.13 -6.00
CA LEU A 114 -4.15 1.88 -6.39
C LEU A 114 -4.74 0.66 -5.66
N GLY A 115 -3.96 -0.42 -5.55
CA GLY A 115 -4.36 -1.61 -4.80
C GLY A 115 -4.58 -1.32 -3.31
N SER A 116 -3.69 -0.55 -2.71
CA SER A 116 -3.82 -0.12 -1.30
C SER A 116 -5.03 0.79 -1.09
N MET A 117 -5.28 1.75 -2.01
CA MET A 117 -6.50 2.56 -2.01
C MET A 117 -7.75 1.69 -2.05
N GLY A 118 -7.80 0.73 -2.98
CA GLY A 118 -8.92 -0.19 -3.10
C GLY A 118 -9.15 -1.03 -1.85
N ALA A 119 -8.08 -1.58 -1.26
CA ALA A 119 -8.15 -2.35 -0.02
C ALA A 119 -8.69 -1.51 1.15
N VAL A 120 -8.22 -0.27 1.30
CA VAL A 120 -8.72 0.66 2.32
C VAL A 120 -10.18 1.00 2.06
N ALA A 121 -10.54 1.37 0.83
CA ALA A 121 -11.92 1.73 0.46
C ALA A 121 -12.90 0.59 0.75
N ILE A 122 -12.57 -0.64 0.34
CA ILE A 122 -13.40 -1.83 0.59
C ILE A 122 -13.53 -2.08 2.09
N THR A 123 -12.43 -1.97 2.85
CA THR A 123 -12.47 -2.19 4.30
C THR A 123 -13.35 -1.15 4.99
N PHE A 124 -13.25 0.14 4.61
CA PHE A 124 -14.12 1.19 5.14
C PHE A 124 -15.59 0.98 4.80
N THR A 125 -15.87 0.66 3.54
CA THR A 125 -17.25 0.36 3.09
C THR A 125 -17.84 -0.80 3.87
N LEU A 126 -17.07 -1.88 4.01
CA LEU A 126 -17.49 -3.07 4.73
C LEU A 126 -17.81 -2.77 6.20
N ILE A 127 -16.95 -2.00 6.88
CA ILE A 127 -17.17 -1.61 8.27
C ILE A 127 -18.49 -0.84 8.40
N ASN A 128 -18.68 0.18 7.57
CA ASN A 128 -19.87 1.01 7.65
C ASN A 128 -21.16 0.26 7.30
N VAL A 129 -21.12 -0.66 6.32
CA VAL A 129 -22.30 -1.45 5.93
C VAL A 129 -22.65 -2.52 6.97
N LEU A 130 -21.65 -3.17 7.57
CA LEU A 130 -21.90 -4.23 8.55
C LEU A 130 -22.14 -3.69 9.97
N GLU A 131 -21.68 -2.47 10.28
CA GLU A 131 -21.77 -1.91 11.63
C GLU A 131 -23.18 -1.48 12.02
N GLN A 132 -24.10 -1.24 11.07
CA GLN A 132 -25.51 -0.85 11.26
C GLN A 132 -26.00 -0.75 12.75
N GLY A 133 -25.29 0.09 13.54
CA GLY A 133 -25.67 0.41 14.92
C GLY A 133 -25.12 -0.51 16.02
N GLN A 134 -24.31 -1.51 15.72
CA GLN A 134 -23.58 -2.29 16.72
C GLN A 134 -22.12 -1.89 16.71
N HIS A 135 -21.66 -1.10 17.68
CA HIS A 135 -20.26 -0.73 17.89
C HIS A 135 -19.38 -1.99 18.08
N ASN A 136 -18.90 -2.54 17.01
CA ASN A 136 -18.09 -3.73 17.06
C ASN A 136 -16.60 -3.37 17.03
N VAL A 137 -15.94 -3.44 18.19
CA VAL A 137 -14.50 -3.19 18.39
C VAL A 137 -13.64 -3.94 17.37
N LEU A 138 -14.13 -5.08 16.88
CA LEU A 138 -13.44 -5.93 15.91
C LEU A 138 -13.23 -5.22 14.56
N PHE A 139 -14.20 -4.41 14.11
CA PHE A 139 -14.09 -3.68 12.85
C PHE A 139 -13.08 -2.55 12.94
N HIS A 140 -13.01 -1.85 14.06
CA HIS A 140 -11.99 -0.85 14.31
C HIS A 140 -10.59 -1.46 14.34
N ALA A 141 -10.44 -2.64 14.95
CA ALA A 141 -9.20 -3.39 14.91
C ALA A 141 -8.81 -3.78 13.48
N ALA A 142 -9.74 -4.27 12.66
CA ALA A 142 -9.48 -4.61 11.26
C ALA A 142 -8.98 -3.41 10.45
N MET A 143 -9.51 -2.21 10.70
CA MET A 143 -9.01 -0.97 10.09
C MET A 143 -7.58 -0.66 10.49
N MET A 144 -7.27 -0.71 11.78
CA MET A 144 -5.91 -0.47 12.27
C MET A 144 -4.92 -1.45 11.64
N TYR A 145 -5.28 -2.73 11.54
CA TYR A 145 -4.45 -3.74 10.88
C TYR A 145 -4.23 -3.44 9.40
N THR A 146 -5.27 -3.02 8.68
CA THR A 146 -5.15 -2.65 7.26
C THR A 146 -4.15 -1.51 7.07
N VAL A 147 -4.24 -0.48 7.90
CA VAL A 147 -3.31 0.65 7.90
C VAL A 147 -1.88 0.18 8.21
N VAL A 148 -1.69 -0.61 9.27
CA VAL A 148 -0.37 -1.15 9.65
C VAL A 148 0.25 -1.98 8.53
N ILE A 149 -0.54 -2.84 7.87
CA ILE A 149 -0.06 -3.66 6.75
C ILE A 149 0.37 -2.78 5.59
N ILE A 150 -0.44 -1.80 5.21
CA ILE A 150 -0.13 -0.90 4.09
C ILE A 150 1.13 -0.09 4.36
N TYR A 151 1.24 0.52 5.53
CA TYR A 151 2.39 1.37 5.86
C TYR A 151 3.65 0.58 6.21
N GLY A 152 3.50 -0.56 6.90
CA GLY A 152 4.63 -1.35 7.40
C GLY A 152 5.22 -2.32 6.39
N PHE A 153 4.38 -3.01 5.62
CA PHE A 153 4.81 -4.16 4.82
C PHE A 153 4.87 -3.89 3.31
N VAL A 154 4.05 -2.99 2.79
CA VAL A 154 3.97 -2.78 1.34
C VAL A 154 5.22 -2.09 0.79
N GLY A 155 5.96 -1.34 1.60
CA GLY A 155 7.21 -0.68 1.19
C GLY A 155 7.00 0.48 0.22
N MET A 156 5.82 1.11 0.26
CA MET A 156 5.54 2.32 -0.53
C MET A 156 6.31 3.52 0.01
N ARG A 157 6.53 4.50 -0.88
CA ARG A 157 7.02 5.81 -0.45
C ARG A 157 6.01 6.45 0.51
N PHE A 158 6.51 7.19 1.49
CA PHE A 158 5.69 7.83 2.51
C PHE A 158 4.52 8.65 1.93
N TYR A 159 4.78 9.48 0.93
CA TYR A 159 3.74 10.29 0.29
C TYR A 159 2.69 9.46 -0.47
N THR A 160 3.10 8.40 -1.16
CA THR A 160 2.16 7.49 -1.85
C THR A 160 1.32 6.70 -0.87
N ALA A 161 1.88 6.31 0.27
CA ALA A 161 1.14 5.65 1.34
C ALA A 161 0.08 6.58 1.96
N ILE A 162 0.45 7.83 2.28
CA ILE A 162 -0.50 8.84 2.75
C ILE A 162 -1.63 9.05 1.74
N LEU A 163 -1.28 9.25 0.46
CA LEU A 163 -2.27 9.44 -0.60
C LEU A 163 -3.23 8.24 -0.68
N ALA A 164 -2.69 7.01 -0.66
CA ALA A 164 -3.49 5.79 -0.71
C ALA A 164 -4.44 5.68 0.48
N GLY A 165 -3.97 6.00 1.69
CA GLY A 165 -4.79 5.98 2.90
C GLY A 165 -5.92 7.00 2.87
N TRP A 166 -5.61 8.27 2.59
CA TRP A 166 -6.61 9.35 2.56
C TRP A 166 -7.62 9.17 1.43
N CYS A 167 -7.16 8.94 0.20
CA CYS A 167 -8.06 8.76 -0.93
C CYS A 167 -8.91 7.49 -0.79
N GLY A 168 -8.31 6.38 -0.33
CA GLY A 168 -9.02 5.15 -0.06
C GLY A 168 -10.09 5.32 1.03
N GLY A 169 -9.76 6.03 2.12
CA GLY A 169 -10.71 6.36 3.18
C GLY A 169 -11.88 7.21 2.68
N LEU A 170 -11.61 8.28 1.93
CA LEU A 170 -12.65 9.12 1.34
C LEU A 170 -13.56 8.34 0.39
N VAL A 171 -12.99 7.55 -0.50
CA VAL A 171 -13.77 6.69 -1.43
C VAL A 171 -14.63 5.70 -0.65
N GLY A 172 -14.09 5.08 0.41
CA GLY A 172 -14.84 4.15 1.25
C GLY A 172 -16.03 4.82 1.97
N VAL A 173 -15.84 6.03 2.52
CA VAL A 173 -16.92 6.79 3.16
C VAL A 173 -18.00 7.17 2.15
N ILE A 174 -17.63 7.63 0.95
CA ILE A 174 -18.60 7.96 -0.10
C ILE A 174 -19.35 6.70 -0.53
N ALA A 175 -18.65 5.60 -0.79
CA ALA A 175 -19.26 4.35 -1.19
C ALA A 175 -20.23 3.81 -0.13
N SER A 176 -19.87 3.90 1.15
CA SER A 176 -20.74 3.45 2.24
C SER A 176 -22.04 4.27 2.31
N LYS A 177 -21.98 5.61 2.16
CA LYS A 177 -23.17 6.46 2.13
C LYS A 177 -24.09 6.15 0.94
N LEU A 178 -23.50 5.90 -0.23
CA LEU A 178 -24.26 5.52 -1.42
C LEU A 178 -24.96 4.16 -1.25
N LEU A 179 -24.36 3.22 -0.54
CA LEU A 179 -24.91 1.89 -0.29
C LEU A 179 -25.95 1.90 0.84
N SER A 180 -25.78 2.75 1.85
CA SER A 180 -26.75 2.86 2.96
C SER A 180 -28.04 3.63 2.59
N GLY A 181 -28.07 4.31 1.45
CA GLY A 181 -29.23 5.06 1.00
C GLY A 181 -29.48 6.37 1.76
N ASP A 182 -28.55 6.81 2.58
CA ASP A 182 -28.59 8.06 3.34
C ASP A 182 -28.08 9.26 2.52
N ILE A 183 -28.67 9.50 1.36
CA ILE A 183 -28.46 10.73 0.57
C ILE A 183 -29.79 11.49 0.51
#